data_cbb6cef361b221c17e61b08c60df2b18
#
_entry.id   cbb6cef361b221c17e61b08c60df2b18
#
_cell.length_a   1.000
_cell.length_b   1.000
_cell.length_c   1.000
_cell.angle_alpha   90.00
_cell.angle_beta   90.00
_cell.angle_gamma   90.00
#
_symmetry.space_group_name_H-M   'P 1'
#
loop_
_entity.id
_entity.type
_entity.pdbx_description
1 polymer ?
#
loop_
_entity_poly.entity_id
_entity_poly.type
_entity_poly.pdbx_seq_one_letter_code
_entity_poly.pdbx_strand_id
1 'polypeptide(L)'
;AILLEAEVLDLKANQDIDCKGIVIDSRLDKGLGPVATVLIQKGTLSIGTPFICNNHPGKVRAIMNENNERILEARPSDPVQILGFDTVPQAGDIFAEVENESDLKKIANERQRIKREIDLQMVQKTSLDSISAQIKEGDMNNLNIIIKADSDGSIEALIQSIEKINNDEVGAVSYTHLR
;
A
#
# COMPACT_ATOMS: atom_id res chain seq x y z
N ALA A 1 5.53 27.89 15.18
CA ALA A 1 4.92 28.29 13.90
C ALA A 1 3.85 27.28 13.48
N ILE A 2 4.18 25.97 13.25
CA ILE A 2 3.20 24.95 12.76
C ILE A 2 1.98 24.80 13.67
N LEU A 3 2.17 24.71 15.00
CA LEU A 3 1.06 24.57 15.95
C LEU A 3 0.13 25.79 15.96
N LEU A 4 0.68 27.00 15.85
CA LEU A 4 -0.13 28.22 15.78
C LEU A 4 -0.97 28.29 14.50
N GLU A 5 -0.41 27.86 13.37
CA GLU A 5 -1.14 27.79 12.10
C GLU A 5 -2.24 26.73 12.16
N ALA A 6 -1.97 25.58 12.76
CA ALA A 6 -2.95 24.51 12.95
C ALA A 6 -4.13 24.95 13.86
N GLU A 7 -3.88 25.74 14.91
CA GLU A 7 -4.92 26.32 15.75
C GLU A 7 -5.82 27.31 14.99
N VAL A 8 -5.23 28.14 14.12
CA VAL A 8 -5.98 29.08 13.29
C VAL A 8 -6.90 28.37 12.29
N LEU A 9 -6.48 27.22 11.76
CA LEU A 9 -7.25 26.44 10.80
C LEU A 9 -8.41 25.65 11.44
N ASP A 10 -8.42 25.44 12.76
CA ASP A 10 -9.45 24.71 13.53
C ASP A 10 -9.88 23.39 12.85
N LEU A 11 -8.88 22.59 12.45
CA LEU A 11 -9.10 21.34 11.71
C LEU A 11 -9.79 20.31 12.62
N LYS A 12 -10.99 19.88 12.23
CA LYS A 12 -11.78 18.88 12.94
C LYS A 12 -12.06 17.68 12.07
N ALA A 13 -12.01 16.47 12.66
CA ALA A 13 -12.40 15.24 12.01
C ALA A 13 -13.63 14.63 12.71
N ASN A 14 -14.56 14.09 11.95
CA ASN A 14 -15.72 13.40 12.50
C ASN A 14 -15.29 12.00 12.97
N GLN A 15 -15.65 11.65 14.22
CA GLN A 15 -15.35 10.37 14.85
C GLN A 15 -16.49 9.34 14.71
N ASP A 16 -17.72 9.82 14.46
CA ASP A 16 -18.95 9.02 14.45
C ASP A 16 -19.32 8.53 13.03
N ILE A 17 -18.33 8.26 12.20
CA ILE A 17 -18.49 7.74 10.84
C ILE A 17 -17.57 6.56 10.62
N ASP A 18 -17.78 5.82 9.54
CA ASP A 18 -16.92 4.72 9.12
C ASP A 18 -15.45 5.15 9.07
N CYS A 19 -14.59 4.32 9.65
CA CYS A 19 -13.18 4.62 9.71
C CYS A 19 -12.56 4.63 8.31
N LYS A 20 -11.81 5.70 8.03
CA LYS A 20 -10.94 5.81 6.86
C LYS A 20 -9.57 6.29 7.25
N GLY A 21 -8.56 5.71 6.63
CA GLY A 21 -7.17 6.06 6.85
C GLY A 21 -6.33 5.82 5.61
N ILE A 22 -5.06 6.09 5.73
CA ILE A 22 -4.08 5.87 4.69
C ILE A 22 -2.90 5.08 5.25
N VAL A 23 -2.41 4.12 4.48
CA VAL A 23 -1.21 3.34 4.83
C VAL A 23 0.01 4.22 4.62
N ILE A 24 0.80 4.43 5.67
CA ILE A 24 2.05 5.19 5.61
C ILE A 24 3.22 4.26 5.26
N ASP A 25 3.26 3.10 5.93
CA ASP A 25 4.31 2.09 5.78
C ASP A 25 3.76 0.70 6.05
N SER A 26 4.39 -0.31 5.49
CA SER A 26 4.02 -1.69 5.70
C SER A 26 5.24 -2.60 5.74
N ARG A 27 5.14 -3.66 6.54
CA ARG A 27 6.21 -4.64 6.68
C ARG A 27 5.65 -6.04 6.91
N LEU A 28 6.44 -7.04 6.56
CA LEU A 28 6.16 -8.42 6.93
C LEU A 28 6.96 -8.80 8.17
N ASP A 29 6.28 -8.90 9.30
CA ASP A 29 6.88 -9.35 10.55
C ASP A 29 6.86 -10.89 10.64
N LYS A 30 7.99 -11.50 11.08
CA LYS A 30 8.12 -12.97 11.15
C LYS A 30 7.19 -13.63 12.18
N GLY A 31 6.76 -12.90 13.20
CA GLY A 31 5.89 -13.41 14.26
C GLY A 31 4.44 -12.96 14.15
N LEU A 32 4.23 -11.74 13.69
CA LEU A 32 2.92 -11.10 13.64
C LEU A 32 2.26 -11.17 12.26
N GLY A 33 3.03 -11.50 11.21
CA GLY A 33 2.58 -11.49 9.83
C GLY A 33 2.62 -10.08 9.21
N PRO A 34 1.74 -9.79 8.24
CA PRO A 34 1.65 -8.46 7.64
C PRO A 34 1.21 -7.42 8.67
N VAL A 35 2.01 -6.37 8.84
CA VAL A 35 1.75 -5.23 9.72
C VAL A 35 1.81 -3.96 8.88
N ALA A 36 0.82 -3.08 9.03
CA ALA A 36 0.82 -1.79 8.37
C ALA A 36 0.66 -0.66 9.39
N THR A 37 1.39 0.41 9.18
CA THR A 37 1.21 1.68 9.90
C THR A 37 0.19 2.51 9.14
N VAL A 38 -0.94 2.78 9.75
CA VAL A 38 -2.06 3.52 9.16
C VAL A 38 -2.29 4.80 9.94
N LEU A 39 -2.41 5.91 9.22
CA LEU A 39 -2.89 7.18 9.79
C LEU A 39 -4.41 7.24 9.63
N ILE A 40 -5.11 7.26 10.75
CA ILE A 40 -6.56 7.42 10.74
C ILE A 40 -6.90 8.87 10.40
N GLN A 41 -7.69 9.07 9.37
CA GLN A 41 -8.11 10.41 8.91
C GLN A 41 -9.48 10.80 9.45
N LYS A 42 -10.38 9.84 9.59
CA LYS A 42 -11.74 10.04 10.12
C LYS A 42 -12.33 8.72 10.60
N GLY A 43 -13.37 8.81 11.43
CA GLY A 43 -13.99 7.67 12.07
C GLY A 43 -13.14 7.13 13.22
N THR A 44 -13.66 6.15 13.94
CA THR A 44 -12.97 5.46 15.04
C THR A 44 -12.79 4.01 14.68
N LEU A 45 -11.55 3.52 14.71
CA LEU A 45 -11.24 2.13 14.40
C LEU A 45 -11.21 1.28 15.67
N SER A 46 -11.94 0.16 15.68
CA SER A 46 -11.97 -0.78 16.80
C SER A 46 -11.41 -2.16 16.41
N ILE A 47 -11.01 -2.95 17.42
CA ILE A 47 -10.57 -4.33 17.20
C ILE A 47 -11.77 -5.18 16.72
N GLY A 48 -11.53 -6.03 15.72
CA GLY A 48 -12.55 -6.90 15.15
C GLY A 48 -13.32 -6.31 13.97
N THR A 49 -13.12 -5.04 13.67
CA THR A 49 -13.74 -4.36 12.52
C THR A 49 -13.24 -4.93 11.20
N PRO A 50 -14.14 -5.31 10.29
CA PRO A 50 -13.75 -5.70 8.93
C PRO A 50 -13.37 -4.46 8.13
N PHE A 51 -12.33 -4.57 7.33
CA PHE A 51 -11.84 -3.47 6.51
C PHE A 51 -11.41 -3.92 5.13
N ILE A 52 -11.31 -2.98 4.23
CA ILE A 52 -10.67 -3.16 2.93
C ILE A 52 -9.51 -2.16 2.80
N CYS A 53 -8.37 -2.67 2.38
CA CYS A 53 -7.22 -1.85 2.03
C CYS A 53 -6.94 -2.02 0.55
N ASN A 54 -7.28 -1.02 -0.24
CA ASN A 54 -7.27 -1.07 -1.70
C ASN A 54 -8.04 -2.30 -2.24
N ASN A 55 -7.33 -3.38 -2.62
CA ASN A 55 -7.93 -4.62 -3.14
C ASN A 55 -7.91 -5.77 -2.12
N HIS A 56 -7.36 -5.56 -0.94
CA HIS A 56 -7.11 -6.60 0.05
C HIS A 56 -8.10 -6.47 1.20
N PRO A 57 -8.99 -7.46 1.37
CA PRO A 57 -9.86 -7.52 2.54
C PRO A 57 -9.05 -7.91 3.78
N GLY A 58 -9.51 -7.49 4.94
CA GLY A 58 -8.90 -7.86 6.21
C GLY A 58 -9.86 -7.67 7.38
N LYS A 59 -9.40 -8.11 8.55
CA LYS A 59 -10.10 -7.90 9.82
C LYS A 59 -9.12 -7.48 10.89
N VAL A 60 -9.39 -6.38 11.56
CA VAL A 60 -8.51 -5.86 12.60
C VAL A 60 -8.35 -6.88 13.73
N ARG A 61 -7.15 -7.45 13.86
CA ARG A 61 -6.83 -8.42 14.93
C ARG A 61 -6.27 -7.75 16.17
N ALA A 62 -5.45 -6.72 15.96
CA ALA A 62 -4.90 -5.90 17.03
C ALA A 62 -4.53 -4.52 16.47
N ILE A 63 -4.56 -3.53 17.35
CA ILE A 63 -4.14 -2.16 17.10
C ILE A 63 -3.03 -1.85 18.10
N MET A 64 -1.92 -1.29 17.65
CA MET A 64 -0.81 -0.86 18.50
C MET A 64 -0.52 0.62 18.27
N ASN A 65 -0.21 1.30 19.36
CA ASN A 65 0.24 2.70 19.31
C ASN A 65 1.74 2.79 18.95
N GLU A 66 2.28 4.00 18.92
CA GLU A 66 3.70 4.27 18.65
C GLU A 66 4.67 3.63 19.67
N ASN A 67 4.19 3.30 20.87
CA ASN A 67 4.95 2.63 21.91
C ASN A 67 4.88 1.10 21.83
N ASN A 68 4.24 0.53 20.78
CA ASN A 68 3.94 -0.89 20.62
C ASN A 68 3.01 -1.47 21.72
N GLU A 69 2.21 -0.63 22.37
CA GLU A 69 1.19 -1.05 23.32
C GLU A 69 -0.12 -1.33 22.60
N ARG A 70 -0.81 -2.38 22.98
CA ARG A 70 -2.13 -2.71 22.40
C ARG A 70 -3.18 -1.73 22.89
N ILE A 71 -3.90 -1.14 21.97
CA ILE A 71 -5.04 -0.25 22.23
C ILE A 71 -6.32 -0.86 21.66
N LEU A 72 -7.46 -0.52 22.24
CA LEU A 72 -8.75 -1.06 21.83
C LEU A 72 -9.36 -0.27 20.67
N GLU A 73 -9.10 1.03 20.63
CA GLU A 73 -9.64 1.98 19.67
C GLU A 73 -8.57 2.96 19.21
N ALA A 74 -8.65 3.37 17.94
CA ALA A 74 -7.83 4.42 17.36
C ALA A 74 -8.74 5.53 16.81
N ARG A 75 -8.37 6.79 17.07
CA ARG A 75 -9.12 7.99 16.72
C ARG A 75 -8.50 8.70 15.51
N PRO A 76 -9.21 9.65 14.89
CA PRO A 76 -8.64 10.50 13.87
C PRO A 76 -7.34 11.17 14.31
N SER A 77 -6.37 11.24 13.40
CA SER A 77 -4.99 11.71 13.59
C SER A 77 -4.05 10.77 14.35
N ASP A 78 -4.54 9.61 14.84
CA ASP A 78 -3.66 8.64 15.48
C ASP A 78 -2.91 7.83 14.41
N PRO A 79 -1.57 7.79 14.45
CA PRO A 79 -0.77 6.82 13.70
C PRO A 79 -0.77 5.51 14.46
N VAL A 80 -1.33 4.46 13.88
CA VAL A 80 -1.45 3.16 14.53
C VAL A 80 -0.93 2.04 13.67
N GLN A 81 -0.32 1.04 14.30
CA GLN A 81 0.04 -0.20 13.63
C GLN A 81 -1.13 -1.17 13.72
N ILE A 82 -1.59 -1.64 12.57
CA ILE A 82 -2.72 -2.55 12.45
C ILE A 82 -2.22 -3.92 12.03
N LEU A 83 -2.71 -4.95 12.74
CA LEU A 83 -2.54 -6.35 12.39
C LEU A 83 -3.86 -6.92 11.88
N GLY A 84 -3.79 -7.80 10.91
CA GLY A 84 -4.98 -8.48 10.37
C GLY A 84 -5.13 -8.38 8.87
N PHE A 85 -4.09 -7.93 8.19
CA PHE A 85 -4.00 -7.99 6.73
C PHE A 85 -3.70 -9.42 6.27
N ASP A 86 -4.29 -9.84 5.16
CA ASP A 86 -3.97 -11.12 4.52
C ASP A 86 -2.69 -11.03 3.68
N THR A 87 -2.43 -9.85 3.12
CA THR A 87 -1.23 -9.53 2.34
C THR A 87 -0.67 -8.19 2.80
N VAL A 88 0.60 -7.94 2.51
CA VAL A 88 1.24 -6.66 2.83
C VAL A 88 0.66 -5.58 1.91
N PRO A 89 -0.01 -4.53 2.45
CA PRO A 89 -0.51 -3.42 1.64
C PRO A 89 0.65 -2.53 1.18
N GLN A 90 0.41 -1.70 0.18
CA GLN A 90 1.39 -0.72 -0.28
C GLN A 90 1.25 0.61 0.46
N ALA A 91 2.36 1.33 0.61
CA ALA A 91 2.31 2.70 1.12
C ALA A 91 1.46 3.57 0.18
N GLY A 92 0.57 4.38 0.77
CA GLY A 92 -0.42 5.16 0.03
C GLY A 92 -1.76 4.46 -0.22
N ASP A 93 -1.89 3.18 0.11
CA ASP A 93 -3.17 2.48 -0.01
C ASP A 93 -4.22 3.08 0.92
N ILE A 94 -5.45 3.15 0.43
CA ILE A 94 -6.59 3.66 1.21
C ILE A 94 -7.15 2.52 2.05
N PHE A 95 -7.12 2.73 3.37
CA PHE A 95 -7.77 1.90 4.36
C PHE A 95 -9.20 2.39 4.57
N ALA A 96 -10.18 1.51 4.49
CA ALA A 96 -11.58 1.84 4.74
C ALA A 96 -12.28 0.71 5.50
N GLU A 97 -13.03 1.09 6.53
CA GLU A 97 -13.95 0.21 7.25
C GLU A 97 -15.11 -0.23 6.35
N VAL A 98 -15.59 -1.44 6.56
CA VAL A 98 -16.76 -2.00 5.87
C VAL A 98 -17.68 -2.61 6.90
N GLU A 99 -18.95 -2.23 6.90
CA GLU A 99 -19.92 -2.70 7.91
C GLU A 99 -20.12 -4.22 7.89
N ASN A 100 -20.12 -4.84 6.70
CA ASN A 100 -20.45 -6.24 6.54
C ASN A 100 -19.37 -7.06 5.82
N GLU A 101 -19.02 -8.21 6.39
CA GLU A 101 -18.08 -9.14 5.75
C GLU A 101 -18.55 -9.67 4.38
N SER A 102 -19.87 -9.73 4.14
CA SER A 102 -20.43 -10.13 2.84
C SER A 102 -20.13 -9.12 1.74
N ASP A 103 -20.23 -7.83 2.06
CA ASP A 103 -19.99 -6.74 1.12
C ASP A 103 -18.50 -6.55 0.88
N LEU A 104 -17.69 -6.77 1.91
CA LEU A 104 -16.24 -6.80 1.81
C LEU A 104 -15.76 -7.80 0.75
N LYS A 105 -16.29 -9.04 0.75
CA LYS A 105 -15.94 -10.06 -0.24
C LYS A 105 -16.37 -9.66 -1.66
N LYS A 106 -17.57 -9.07 -1.82
CA LYS A 106 -18.06 -8.60 -3.12
C LYS A 106 -17.16 -7.49 -3.67
N ILE A 107 -16.86 -6.48 -2.86
CA ILE A 107 -16.01 -5.35 -3.25
C ILE A 107 -14.60 -5.82 -3.61
N ALA A 108 -14.01 -6.71 -2.80
CA ALA A 108 -12.69 -7.26 -3.04
C ALA A 108 -12.63 -8.03 -4.37
N ASN A 109 -13.62 -8.90 -4.63
CA ASN A 109 -13.69 -9.68 -5.85
C ASN A 109 -13.87 -8.79 -7.10
N GLU A 110 -14.70 -7.76 -7.01
CA GLU A 110 -14.93 -6.82 -8.11
C GLU A 110 -13.69 -6.01 -8.44
N ARG A 111 -13.01 -5.45 -7.42
CA ARG A 111 -11.75 -4.73 -7.60
C ARG A 111 -10.65 -5.63 -8.16
N GLN A 112 -10.57 -6.87 -7.69
CA GLN A 112 -9.60 -7.84 -8.21
C GLN A 112 -9.88 -8.20 -9.68
N ARG A 113 -11.16 -8.28 -10.07
CA ARG A 113 -11.56 -8.49 -11.46
C ARG A 113 -11.13 -7.32 -12.34
N ILE A 114 -11.44 -6.09 -11.90
CA ILE A 114 -11.05 -4.87 -12.61
C ILE A 114 -9.53 -4.80 -12.79
N LYS A 115 -8.77 -5.09 -11.72
CA LYS A 115 -7.30 -5.10 -11.79
C LYS A 115 -6.80 -6.11 -12.82
N ARG A 116 -7.34 -7.34 -12.83
CA ARG A 116 -6.97 -8.35 -13.85
C ARG A 116 -7.31 -7.89 -15.29
N GLU A 117 -8.45 -7.24 -15.48
CA GLU A 117 -8.83 -6.71 -16.79
C GLU A 117 -7.87 -5.62 -17.26
N ILE A 118 -7.44 -4.71 -16.35
CA ILE A 118 -6.44 -3.69 -16.63
C ILE A 118 -5.09 -4.30 -16.98
N ASP A 119 -4.63 -5.27 -16.17
CA ASP A 119 -3.36 -5.96 -16.39
C ASP A 119 -3.34 -6.69 -17.74
N LEU A 120 -4.45 -7.35 -18.11
CA LEU A 120 -4.60 -8.00 -19.42
C LEU A 120 -4.58 -6.99 -20.57
N GLN A 121 -5.20 -5.83 -20.41
CA GLN A 121 -5.16 -4.76 -21.42
C GLN A 121 -3.76 -4.17 -21.58
N MET A 122 -2.99 -4.05 -20.50
CA MET A 122 -1.60 -3.58 -20.56
C MET A 122 -0.71 -4.57 -21.33
N VAL A 123 -0.87 -5.86 -21.08
CA VAL A 123 -0.13 -6.91 -21.80
C VAL A 123 -0.48 -6.94 -23.30
N GLN A 124 -1.75 -6.72 -23.65
CA GLN A 124 -2.18 -6.69 -25.08
C GLN A 124 -1.69 -5.45 -25.86
N LYS A 125 -1.34 -4.36 -25.17
CA LYS A 125 -0.79 -3.16 -25.82
C LYS A 125 0.67 -3.31 -26.24
N THR A 126 1.38 -4.35 -25.79
CA THR A 126 2.68 -4.74 -26.34
C THR A 126 2.44 -5.42 -27.69
N SER A 127 2.18 -4.65 -28.72
CA SER A 127 1.98 -5.21 -30.07
C SER A 127 3.31 -5.62 -30.68
N LEU A 128 3.28 -6.55 -31.65
CA LEU A 128 4.46 -6.95 -32.42
C LEU A 128 5.18 -5.75 -33.07
N ASP A 129 4.45 -4.66 -33.32
CA ASP A 129 5.01 -3.41 -33.86
C ASP A 129 5.89 -2.68 -32.82
N SER A 130 5.51 -2.71 -31.53
CA SER A 130 6.34 -2.12 -30.45
C SER A 130 7.60 -2.94 -30.20
N ILE A 131 7.52 -4.28 -30.30
CA ILE A 131 8.68 -5.16 -30.21
C ILE A 131 9.62 -4.95 -31.41
N SER A 132 9.06 -4.78 -32.62
CA SER A 132 9.89 -4.52 -33.82
C SER A 132 10.53 -3.13 -33.80
N ALA A 133 9.91 -2.15 -33.15
CA ALA A 133 10.50 -0.83 -32.91
C ALA A 133 11.65 -0.90 -31.90
N GLN A 134 11.47 -1.63 -30.80
CA GLN A 134 12.52 -1.86 -29.79
C GLN A 134 13.74 -2.61 -30.36
N ILE A 135 13.53 -3.59 -31.25
CA ILE A 135 14.61 -4.30 -31.94
C ILE A 135 15.38 -3.36 -32.90
N LYS A 136 14.72 -2.34 -33.47
CA LYS A 136 15.37 -1.37 -34.37
C LYS A 136 16.16 -0.29 -33.63
N GLU A 137 15.83 0.00 -32.37
CA GLU A 137 16.54 1.00 -31.55
C GLU A 137 17.87 0.52 -30.95
N GLY A 138 18.25 -0.76 -31.15
CA GLY A 138 19.49 -1.32 -30.68
C GLY A 138 19.35 -2.11 -29.37
N ASP A 139 20.21 -3.10 -29.23
CA ASP A 139 20.27 -4.00 -28.07
C ASP A 139 20.67 -3.20 -26.81
N MET A 140 19.70 -2.61 -26.11
CA MET A 140 19.96 -2.13 -24.77
C MET A 140 20.23 -3.35 -23.88
N ASN A 141 21.40 -3.44 -23.30
CA ASN A 141 21.72 -4.47 -22.34
C ASN A 141 20.91 -4.23 -21.06
N ASN A 142 19.84 -4.99 -20.89
CA ASN A 142 19.01 -4.91 -19.67
C ASN A 142 19.66 -5.70 -18.54
N LEU A 143 19.99 -5.01 -17.46
CA LEU A 143 20.43 -5.63 -16.22
C LEU A 143 19.20 -5.98 -15.36
N ASN A 144 18.87 -7.27 -15.27
CA ASN A 144 17.78 -7.75 -14.45
C ASN A 144 18.22 -7.87 -12.99
N ILE A 145 17.61 -7.09 -12.09
CA ILE A 145 17.94 -7.05 -10.66
C ILE A 145 16.74 -7.53 -9.86
N ILE A 146 16.95 -8.48 -8.94
CA ILE A 146 15.94 -8.92 -7.98
C ILE A 146 16.21 -8.22 -6.64
N ILE A 147 15.26 -7.41 -6.19
CA ILE A 147 15.34 -6.69 -4.93
C ILE A 147 14.43 -7.37 -3.92
N LYS A 148 14.97 -7.65 -2.72
CA LYS A 148 14.22 -8.18 -1.58
C LYS A 148 14.49 -7.33 -0.37
N ALA A 149 13.43 -6.87 0.29
CA ALA A 149 13.52 -6.11 1.53
C ALA A 149 12.40 -6.53 2.50
N ASP A 150 12.47 -6.04 3.71
CA ASP A 150 11.50 -6.26 4.79
C ASP A 150 10.41 -5.18 4.86
N SER A 151 10.63 -4.04 4.20
CA SER A 151 9.67 -2.95 4.10
C SER A 151 9.54 -2.42 2.69
N ASP A 152 8.37 -1.91 2.35
CA ASP A 152 8.04 -1.35 1.04
C ASP A 152 8.84 -0.07 0.76
N GLY A 153 9.00 0.79 1.77
CA GLY A 153 9.80 2.02 1.65
C GLY A 153 11.27 1.76 1.32
N SER A 154 11.86 0.68 1.85
CA SER A 154 13.23 0.28 1.50
C SER A 154 13.35 -0.17 0.04
N ILE A 155 12.35 -0.88 -0.48
CA ILE A 155 12.27 -1.31 -1.87
C ILE A 155 12.21 -0.08 -2.78
N GLU A 156 11.31 0.85 -2.49
CA GLU A 156 11.11 2.06 -3.28
C GLU A 156 12.38 2.93 -3.35
N ALA A 157 13.05 3.13 -2.21
CA ALA A 157 14.31 3.87 -2.16
C ALA A 157 15.43 3.23 -3.02
N LEU A 158 15.50 1.89 -3.02
CA LEU A 158 16.46 1.15 -3.86
C LEU A 158 16.12 1.27 -5.34
N ILE A 159 14.84 1.14 -5.72
CA ILE A 159 14.39 1.31 -7.11
C ILE A 159 14.77 2.70 -7.62
N GLN A 160 14.43 3.76 -6.88
CA GLN A 160 14.77 5.14 -7.25
C GLN A 160 16.29 5.36 -7.40
N SER A 161 17.08 4.67 -6.57
CA SER A 161 18.55 4.76 -6.66
C SER A 161 19.09 4.04 -7.89
N ILE A 162 18.51 2.90 -8.26
CA ILE A 162 18.88 2.13 -9.44
C ILE A 162 18.45 2.85 -10.73
N GLU A 163 17.25 3.43 -10.75
CA GLU A 163 16.77 4.20 -11.90
C GLU A 163 17.66 5.40 -12.24
N LYS A 164 18.29 6.02 -11.24
CA LYS A 164 19.25 7.11 -11.45
C LYS A 164 20.57 6.66 -12.12
N ILE A 165 20.87 5.38 -12.10
CA ILE A 165 22.08 4.81 -12.68
C ILE A 165 21.87 4.41 -14.15
N ASN A 166 20.61 4.37 -14.61
CA ASN A 166 20.28 4.07 -16.00
C ASN A 166 20.98 5.03 -16.96
N ASN A 167 21.67 4.47 -17.96
CA ASN A 167 22.34 5.20 -19.03
C ASN A 167 21.79 4.71 -20.37
N ASP A 168 22.10 5.44 -21.46
CA ASP A 168 21.65 5.12 -22.82
C ASP A 168 22.13 3.71 -23.31
N GLU A 169 23.14 3.12 -22.65
CA GLU A 169 23.71 1.82 -23.02
C GLU A 169 23.20 0.66 -22.16
N VAL A 170 22.76 0.94 -20.90
CA VAL A 170 22.31 -0.09 -19.94
C VAL A 170 21.07 0.36 -19.23
N GLY A 171 19.98 -0.37 -19.42
CA GLY A 171 18.75 -0.26 -18.65
C GLY A 171 18.72 -1.22 -17.47
N ALA A 172 18.39 -0.76 -16.27
CA ALA A 172 18.17 -1.65 -15.13
C ALA A 172 16.68 -1.96 -14.97
N VAL A 173 16.33 -3.23 -14.97
CA VAL A 173 14.95 -3.71 -14.72
C VAL A 173 14.92 -4.36 -13.34
N SER A 174 14.13 -3.79 -12.43
CA SER A 174 13.99 -4.28 -11.07
C SER A 174 12.77 -5.17 -10.91
N TYR A 175 12.95 -6.34 -10.29
CA TYR A 175 11.88 -7.22 -9.83
C TYR A 175 11.83 -7.16 -8.30
N THR A 176 10.68 -6.78 -7.74
CA THR A 176 10.52 -6.54 -6.30
C THR A 176 9.83 -7.70 -5.61
N HIS A 177 10.29 -8.03 -4.38
CA HIS A 177 9.65 -9.00 -3.51
C HIS A 177 9.84 -8.61 -2.05
N LEU A 178 8.73 -8.49 -1.31
CA LEU A 178 8.74 -8.38 0.15
C LEU A 178 9.03 -9.75 0.78
N ARG A 179 9.87 -9.77 1.79
CA ARG A 179 10.33 -10.99 2.48
C ARG A 179 9.83 -11.03 3.92
#